data_cb39486e04850ced116889c20db06314
#
_entry.id   cb39486e04850ced116889c20db06314
#
_cell.length_a   1.000
_cell.length_b   1.000
_cell.length_c   1.000
_cell.angle_alpha   90.00
_cell.angle_beta   90.00
_cell.angle_gamma   90.00
#
_symmetry.space_group_name_H-M   'P 1'
#
loop_
_entity.id
_entity.type
_entity.pdbx_description
1 polymer ?
#
loop_
_entity_poly.entity_id
_entity_poly.type
_entity_poly.pdbx_seq_one_letter_code
_entity_poly.pdbx_strand_id
1 'polypeptide(L)'
;MNLSPNFTLDELTHTDQRNMDNTPNDAELENLVRLAEFLEQVKEVLGGKPIIVNSAFRSKAVNDAVGSKDSSQHRRGCAADIRVPGMKPDEVVRAIIEARLPYDQVIREFDRWTHISIPNTSVTAPREMALIIDKSGTRMFA
;
A
#
# COMPACT_ATOMS: atom_id res chain seq x y z
N MET A 1 -1.07 -2.47 18.79
CA MET A 1 -2.09 -1.39 18.62
C MET A 1 -2.78 -1.55 17.27
N ASN A 2 -4.08 -1.59 17.28
CA ASN A 2 -4.84 -1.65 16.04
C ASN A 2 -5.05 -0.24 15.48
N LEU A 3 -4.81 -0.06 14.18
CA LEU A 3 -5.09 1.19 13.47
C LEU A 3 -6.49 1.15 12.86
N SER A 4 -7.00 -0.05 12.61
CA SER A 4 -8.36 -0.33 12.16
C SER A 4 -8.73 -1.74 12.65
N PRO A 5 -9.99 -2.19 12.48
CA PRO A 5 -10.41 -3.52 12.99
C PRO A 5 -9.52 -4.68 12.55
N ASN A 6 -8.95 -4.66 11.34
CA ASN A 6 -8.18 -5.78 10.79
C ASN A 6 -6.71 -5.47 10.53
N PHE A 7 -6.23 -4.26 10.82
CA PHE A 7 -4.84 -3.88 10.53
C PHE A 7 -4.18 -3.23 11.74
N THR A 8 -3.01 -3.78 12.09
CA THR A 8 -2.25 -3.33 13.26
C THR A 8 -1.10 -2.42 12.85
N LEU A 9 -0.62 -1.64 13.81
CA LEU A 9 0.59 -0.83 13.61
C LEU A 9 1.79 -1.73 13.26
N ASP A 10 1.92 -2.88 13.91
CA ASP A 10 3.01 -3.80 13.65
C ASP A 10 3.01 -4.29 12.19
N GLU A 11 1.84 -4.62 11.65
CA GLU A 11 1.71 -5.00 10.24
C GLU A 11 2.13 -3.90 9.29
N LEU A 12 1.74 -2.65 9.59
CA LEU A 12 1.98 -1.52 8.70
C LEU A 12 3.36 -0.88 8.88
N THR A 13 4.13 -1.34 9.86
CA THR A 13 5.52 -0.91 10.07
C THR A 13 6.51 -2.07 9.95
N HIS A 14 6.04 -3.23 9.52
CA HIS A 14 6.89 -4.39 9.32
C HIS A 14 7.97 -4.11 8.27
N THR A 15 9.20 -4.55 8.56
CA THR A 15 10.31 -4.47 7.62
C THR A 15 11.25 -5.66 7.83
N ASP A 16 11.86 -6.12 6.73
CA ASP A 16 12.90 -7.14 6.78
C ASP A 16 14.27 -6.55 7.17
N GLN A 17 14.38 -5.22 7.24
CA GLN A 17 15.58 -4.51 7.70
C GLN A 17 15.58 -4.46 9.23
N ARG A 18 15.83 -5.60 9.86
CA ARG A 18 15.61 -5.82 11.30
C ARG A 18 16.43 -4.92 12.24
N ASN A 19 17.57 -4.43 11.78
CA ASN A 19 18.45 -3.60 12.60
C ASN A 19 18.20 -2.11 12.42
N MET A 20 17.14 -1.75 11.72
CA MET A 20 16.79 -0.36 11.43
C MET A 20 15.51 0.03 12.15
N ASP A 21 15.52 1.25 12.69
CA ASP A 21 14.31 1.83 13.27
C ASP A 21 13.31 2.16 12.16
N ASN A 22 12.11 1.65 12.27
CA ASN A 22 11.02 1.92 11.34
C ASN A 22 9.80 2.50 12.08
N THR A 23 10.05 3.37 13.04
CA THR A 23 9.00 4.02 13.84
C THR A 23 8.48 5.26 13.10
N PRO A 24 7.18 5.36 12.83
CA PRO A 24 6.60 6.55 12.21
C PRO A 24 6.52 7.72 13.21
N ASN A 25 6.62 8.94 12.69
CA ASN A 25 6.30 10.13 13.46
C ASN A 25 4.77 10.33 13.50
N ASP A 26 4.31 11.37 14.19
CA ASP A 26 2.88 11.59 14.37
C ASP A 26 2.13 11.80 13.05
N ALA A 27 2.70 12.57 12.12
CA ALA A 27 2.09 12.82 10.82
C ALA A 27 2.01 11.54 9.98
N GLU A 28 3.08 10.75 10.01
CA GLU A 28 3.14 9.46 9.30
C GLU A 28 2.15 8.46 9.91
N LEU A 29 2.00 8.48 11.25
CA LEU A 29 1.03 7.63 11.93
C LEU A 29 -0.40 7.99 11.54
N GLU A 30 -0.73 9.26 11.43
CA GLU A 30 -2.04 9.70 10.95
C GLU A 30 -2.32 9.18 9.54
N ASN A 31 -1.32 9.23 8.67
CA ASN A 31 -1.44 8.69 7.32
C ASN A 31 -1.64 7.17 7.35
N LEU A 32 -0.96 6.47 8.25
CA LEU A 32 -1.14 5.03 8.40
C LEU A 32 -2.55 4.66 8.85
N VAL A 33 -3.17 5.47 9.70
CA VAL A 33 -4.57 5.26 10.09
C VAL A 33 -5.47 5.39 8.86
N ARG A 34 -5.28 6.41 8.03
CA ARG A 34 -6.05 6.58 6.78
C ARG A 34 -5.81 5.40 5.83
N LEU A 35 -4.56 4.94 5.72
CA LEU A 35 -4.22 3.79 4.89
C LEU A 35 -4.91 2.53 5.39
N ALA A 36 -4.90 2.29 6.70
CA ALA A 36 -5.58 1.15 7.30
C ALA A 36 -7.08 1.16 7.00
N GLU A 37 -7.71 2.32 7.11
CA GLU A 37 -9.14 2.47 6.78
C GLU A 37 -9.40 2.16 5.30
N PHE A 38 -8.50 2.59 4.42
CA PHE A 38 -8.60 2.28 2.99
C PHE A 38 -8.43 0.77 2.75
N LEU A 39 -7.50 0.12 3.42
CA LEU A 39 -7.30 -1.32 3.32
C LEU A 39 -8.52 -2.10 3.83
N GLU A 40 -9.26 -1.57 4.79
CA GLU A 40 -10.53 -2.18 5.21
C GLU A 40 -11.55 -2.16 4.07
N GLN A 41 -11.62 -1.06 3.32
CA GLN A 41 -12.49 -0.98 2.15
C GLN A 41 -12.08 -1.99 1.06
N VAL A 42 -10.79 -2.13 0.84
CA VAL A 42 -10.25 -3.12 -0.11
C VAL A 42 -10.64 -4.53 0.34
N LYS A 43 -10.46 -4.84 1.63
CA LYS A 43 -10.82 -6.14 2.19
C LYS A 43 -12.30 -6.45 1.98
N GLU A 44 -13.17 -5.50 2.21
CA GLU A 44 -14.61 -5.66 2.01
C GLU A 44 -14.95 -5.97 0.55
N VAL A 45 -14.35 -5.23 -0.38
CA VAL A 45 -14.52 -5.43 -1.82
C VAL A 45 -14.07 -6.83 -2.24
N LEU A 46 -13.04 -7.37 -1.59
CA LEU A 46 -12.52 -8.70 -1.87
C LEU A 46 -13.24 -9.82 -1.12
N GLY A 47 -14.42 -9.52 -0.55
CA GLY A 47 -15.24 -10.52 0.13
C GLY A 47 -14.72 -10.94 1.48
N GLY A 48 -13.95 -10.10 2.15
CA GLY A 48 -13.39 -10.38 3.46
C GLY A 48 -12.15 -11.27 3.45
N LYS A 49 -11.53 -11.49 2.28
CA LYS A 49 -10.33 -12.31 2.16
C LYS A 49 -9.17 -11.71 2.96
N PRO A 50 -8.27 -12.56 3.51
CA PRO A 50 -7.08 -12.06 4.19
C PRO A 50 -6.21 -11.21 3.27
N ILE A 51 -5.72 -10.09 3.78
CA ILE A 51 -4.75 -9.25 3.10
C ILE A 51 -3.43 -9.34 3.87
N ILE A 52 -2.38 -9.77 3.19
CA ILE A 52 -1.04 -9.83 3.77
C ILE A 52 -0.28 -8.59 3.33
N VAL A 53 0.18 -7.80 4.30
CA VAL A 53 0.97 -6.59 4.03
C VAL A 53 2.44 -6.97 4.00
N ASN A 54 3.06 -6.86 2.83
CA ASN A 54 4.48 -7.14 2.67
C ASN A 54 5.34 -5.97 3.15
N SER A 55 4.88 -4.75 2.86
CA SER A 55 5.56 -3.52 3.26
C SER A 55 4.55 -2.37 3.20
N ALA A 56 4.54 -1.50 4.19
CA ALA A 56 3.75 -0.28 4.15
C ALA A 56 4.65 0.90 4.51
N PHE A 57 4.66 1.37 5.74
CA PHE A 57 5.53 2.48 6.12
C PHE A 57 7.01 2.10 6.01
N ARG A 58 7.82 3.03 5.48
CA ARG A 58 9.28 2.96 5.49
C ARG A 58 9.86 4.26 6.01
N SER A 59 10.65 4.18 7.09
CA SER A 59 11.46 5.30 7.55
C SER A 59 12.49 5.65 6.47
N LYS A 60 13.14 6.81 6.60
CA LYS A 60 14.19 7.19 5.64
C LYS A 60 15.28 6.14 5.54
N ALA A 61 15.76 5.63 6.68
CA ALA A 61 16.80 4.61 6.70
C ALA A 61 16.38 3.33 5.97
N VAL A 62 15.17 2.84 6.25
CA VAL A 62 14.64 1.63 5.60
C VAL A 62 14.42 1.88 4.11
N ASN A 63 13.87 3.02 3.76
CA ASN A 63 13.60 3.37 2.36
C ASN A 63 14.90 3.46 1.55
N ASP A 64 15.94 4.05 2.11
CA ASP A 64 17.26 4.14 1.48
C ASP A 64 17.87 2.74 1.34
N ALA A 65 17.73 1.89 2.36
CA ALA A 65 18.28 0.53 2.34
C ALA A 65 17.66 -0.35 1.25
N VAL A 66 16.37 -0.16 0.93
CA VAL A 66 15.70 -0.91 -0.14
C VAL A 66 15.89 -0.26 -1.52
N GLY A 67 16.61 0.85 -1.59
CA GLY A 67 16.93 1.51 -2.86
C GLY A 67 15.76 2.29 -3.47
N SER A 68 14.78 2.68 -2.68
CA SER A 68 13.64 3.44 -3.16
C SER A 68 13.89 4.95 -3.08
N LYS A 69 13.12 5.72 -3.84
CA LYS A 69 13.23 7.18 -3.84
C LYS A 69 12.59 7.77 -2.58
N ASP A 70 13.13 8.88 -2.11
CA ASP A 70 12.58 9.60 -0.94
C ASP A 70 11.16 10.13 -1.20
N SER A 71 10.79 10.30 -2.48
CA SER A 71 9.44 10.68 -2.88
C SER A 71 8.42 9.54 -2.82
N SER A 72 8.84 8.31 -2.51
CA SER A 72 7.94 7.17 -2.39
C SER A 72 6.85 7.43 -1.35
N GLN A 73 5.61 7.05 -1.67
CA GLN A 73 4.50 7.16 -0.73
C GLN A 73 4.64 6.24 0.49
N HIS A 74 5.46 5.19 0.41
CA HIS A 74 5.82 4.38 1.57
C HIS A 74 6.49 5.22 2.66
N ARG A 75 7.27 6.22 2.28
CA ARG A 75 7.95 7.12 3.22
C ARG A 75 6.98 7.96 4.06
N ARG A 76 5.77 8.17 3.54
CA ARG A 76 4.77 9.01 4.20
C ARG A 76 3.70 8.20 4.94
N GLY A 77 3.75 6.87 4.85
CA GLY A 77 2.72 6.01 5.40
C GLY A 77 1.45 5.97 4.54
N CYS A 78 1.56 6.28 3.25
CA CYS A 78 0.42 6.36 2.33
C CYS A 78 0.40 5.23 1.30
N ALA A 79 1.27 4.25 1.41
CA ALA A 79 1.32 3.14 0.46
C ALA A 79 1.54 1.81 1.16
N ALA A 80 1.01 0.76 0.57
CA ALA A 80 1.22 -0.62 1.01
C ALA A 80 1.41 -1.52 -0.19
N ASP A 81 2.33 -2.46 -0.06
CA ASP A 81 2.47 -3.59 -0.98
C ASP A 81 1.80 -4.77 -0.32
N ILE A 82 0.78 -5.30 -0.97
CA ILE A 82 -0.06 -6.37 -0.40
C ILE A 82 -0.12 -7.57 -1.34
N ARG A 83 -0.46 -8.70 -0.76
CA ARG A 83 -0.92 -9.86 -1.52
C ARG A 83 -2.13 -10.48 -0.83
N VAL A 84 -2.96 -11.11 -1.64
CA VAL A 84 -4.19 -11.77 -1.17
C VAL A 84 -4.09 -13.24 -1.56
N PRO A 85 -3.95 -14.15 -0.59
CA PRO A 85 -3.87 -15.59 -0.90
C PRO A 85 -5.04 -16.04 -1.76
N GLY A 86 -4.75 -16.76 -2.84
CA GLY A 86 -5.77 -17.26 -3.76
C GLY A 86 -6.18 -16.27 -4.85
N MET A 87 -5.64 -15.05 -4.85
CA MET A 87 -5.90 -14.05 -5.89
C MET A 87 -4.59 -13.61 -6.54
N LYS A 88 -4.66 -13.37 -7.85
CA LYS A 88 -3.55 -12.77 -8.58
C LYS A 88 -3.59 -11.24 -8.41
N PRO A 89 -2.44 -10.56 -8.48
CA PRO A 89 -2.44 -9.09 -8.43
C PRO A 89 -3.36 -8.45 -9.47
N ASP A 90 -3.46 -9.01 -10.67
CA ASP A 90 -4.39 -8.55 -11.70
C ASP A 90 -5.84 -8.53 -11.20
N GLU A 91 -6.25 -9.59 -10.53
CA GLU A 91 -7.61 -9.72 -9.99
C GLU A 91 -7.87 -8.70 -8.88
N VAL A 92 -6.87 -8.46 -8.03
CA VAL A 92 -6.97 -7.47 -6.94
C VAL A 92 -7.13 -6.06 -7.52
N VAL A 93 -6.30 -5.69 -8.50
CA VAL A 93 -6.38 -4.36 -9.15
C VAL A 93 -7.74 -4.18 -9.82
N ARG A 94 -8.21 -5.17 -10.56
CA ARG A 94 -9.53 -5.09 -11.23
C ARG A 94 -10.67 -4.89 -10.24
N ALA A 95 -10.65 -5.61 -9.12
CA ALA A 95 -11.68 -5.48 -8.09
C ALA A 95 -11.74 -4.06 -7.51
N ILE A 96 -10.57 -3.48 -7.26
CA ILE A 96 -10.47 -2.11 -6.72
C ILE A 96 -11.00 -1.09 -7.73
N ILE A 97 -10.63 -1.24 -9.00
CA ILE A 97 -11.09 -0.35 -10.08
C ILE A 97 -12.62 -0.46 -10.24
N GLU A 98 -13.14 -1.67 -10.32
CA GLU A 98 -14.57 -1.92 -10.52
C GLU A 98 -15.42 -1.40 -9.36
N ALA A 99 -14.89 -1.46 -8.14
CA ALA A 99 -15.56 -0.95 -6.95
C ALA A 99 -15.46 0.58 -6.84
N ARG A 100 -14.69 1.23 -7.70
CA ARG A 100 -14.49 2.69 -7.72
C ARG A 100 -13.99 3.24 -6.39
N LEU A 101 -13.07 2.52 -5.74
CA LEU A 101 -12.45 3.02 -4.52
C LEU A 101 -11.55 4.23 -4.82
N PRO A 102 -11.41 5.17 -3.89
CA PRO A 102 -10.64 6.40 -4.12
C PRO A 102 -9.13 6.19 -3.94
N TYR A 103 -8.55 5.30 -4.74
CA TYR A 103 -7.11 5.06 -4.70
C TYR A 103 -6.32 6.18 -5.37
N ASP A 104 -5.11 6.44 -4.88
CA ASP A 104 -4.19 7.31 -5.57
C ASP A 104 -3.48 6.53 -6.68
N GLN A 105 -2.88 5.38 -6.31
CA GLN A 105 -2.33 4.44 -7.28
C GLN A 105 -2.71 3.01 -6.90
N VAL A 106 -2.96 2.18 -7.91
CA VAL A 106 -2.99 0.72 -7.78
C VAL A 106 -2.11 0.16 -8.89
N ILE A 107 -1.17 -0.69 -8.52
CA ILE A 107 -0.15 -1.17 -9.46
C ILE A 107 0.01 -2.69 -9.33
N ARG A 108 -0.12 -3.38 -10.45
CA ARG A 108 0.28 -4.78 -10.54
C ARG A 108 1.79 -4.82 -10.70
N GLU A 109 2.50 -5.30 -9.67
CA GLU A 109 3.96 -5.32 -9.69
C GLU A 109 4.49 -6.75 -9.82
N PHE A 110 5.16 -7.02 -10.94
CA PHE A 110 5.87 -8.27 -11.23
C PHE A 110 5.02 -9.54 -11.04
N ASP A 111 3.69 -9.41 -11.14
CA ASP A 111 2.73 -10.50 -10.87
C ASP A 111 2.90 -11.16 -9.49
N ARG A 112 3.53 -10.46 -8.55
CA ARG A 112 3.82 -10.97 -7.21
C ARG A 112 3.02 -10.28 -6.13
N TRP A 113 2.84 -8.95 -6.25
CA TRP A 113 2.09 -8.18 -5.28
C TRP A 113 1.36 -7.01 -5.95
N THR A 114 0.46 -6.41 -5.19
CA THR A 114 -0.26 -5.22 -5.61
C THR A 114 0.20 -4.05 -4.74
N HIS A 115 0.66 -2.98 -5.38
CA HIS A 115 0.96 -1.72 -4.70
C HIS A 115 -0.31 -0.89 -4.66
N ILE A 116 -0.68 -0.40 -3.47
CA ILE A 116 -1.87 0.43 -3.27
C ILE A 116 -1.43 1.68 -2.53
N SER A 117 -1.94 2.84 -2.96
CA SER A 117 -1.68 4.08 -2.24
C SER A 117 -2.92 4.96 -2.12
N ILE A 118 -2.88 5.83 -1.12
CA ILE A 118 -3.84 6.92 -0.91
C ILE A 118 -3.11 8.24 -1.12
N PRO A 119 -3.84 9.34 -1.36
CA PRO A 119 -3.20 10.66 -1.46
C PRO A 119 -2.39 11.00 -0.22
N ASN A 120 -1.32 11.78 -0.39
CA ASN A 120 -0.40 12.14 0.70
C ASN A 120 -1.06 12.98 1.80
N THR A 121 -2.18 13.63 1.50
CA THR A 121 -2.96 14.37 2.49
C THR A 121 -4.44 14.06 2.33
N SER A 122 -5.22 14.26 3.41
CA SER A 122 -6.66 13.99 3.41
C SER A 122 -7.45 14.96 2.51
N VAL A 123 -6.84 16.07 2.08
CA VAL A 123 -7.49 17.10 1.24
C VAL A 123 -7.05 17.04 -0.21
N THR A 124 -6.09 16.19 -0.54
CA THR A 124 -5.61 16.01 -1.92
C THR A 124 -6.52 15.01 -2.64
N ALA A 125 -6.96 15.36 -3.85
CA ALA A 125 -7.77 14.46 -4.66
C ALA A 125 -6.94 13.24 -5.11
N PRO A 126 -7.52 12.03 -5.09
CA PRO A 126 -6.82 10.83 -5.56
C PRO A 126 -6.59 10.91 -7.07
N ARG A 127 -5.40 10.47 -7.51
CA ARG A 127 -5.03 10.49 -8.93
C ARG A 127 -5.70 9.39 -9.74
N GLU A 128 -6.15 8.34 -9.09
CA GLU A 128 -6.80 7.18 -9.72
C GLU A 128 -5.92 6.56 -10.83
N MET A 129 -4.63 6.42 -10.56
CA MET A 129 -3.67 5.85 -11.51
C MET A 129 -3.58 4.33 -11.33
N ALA A 130 -3.96 3.60 -12.36
CA ALA A 130 -3.84 2.13 -12.38
C ALA A 130 -2.73 1.75 -13.37
N LEU A 131 -1.71 1.04 -12.89
CA LEU A 131 -0.50 0.76 -13.65
C LEU A 131 -0.10 -0.71 -13.56
N ILE A 132 0.76 -1.10 -14.50
CA ILE A 132 1.49 -2.37 -14.45
C ILE A 132 2.97 -2.03 -14.46
N ILE A 133 3.73 -2.63 -13.53
CA ILE A 133 5.19 -2.55 -13.52
C ILE A 133 5.73 -3.97 -13.58
N ASP A 134 6.56 -4.25 -14.58
CA ASP A 134 7.25 -5.54 -14.73
C ASP A 134 8.55 -5.34 -15.53
N LYS A 135 9.14 -6.43 -15.99
CA LYS A 135 10.39 -6.40 -16.78
C LYS A 135 10.28 -5.54 -18.05
N SER A 136 9.08 -5.38 -18.58
CA SER A 136 8.83 -4.56 -19.76
C SER A 136 8.68 -3.08 -19.43
N GLY A 137 8.77 -2.68 -18.17
CA GLY A 137 8.68 -1.30 -17.72
C GLY A 137 7.34 -0.98 -17.09
N THR A 138 6.97 0.29 -17.13
CA THR A 138 5.72 0.80 -16.55
C THR A 138 4.75 1.17 -17.65
N ARG A 139 3.49 0.73 -17.52
CA ARG A 139 2.43 1.04 -18.48
C ARG A 139 1.08 1.11 -17.78
N MET A 140 0.09 1.69 -18.46
CA MET A 140 -1.27 1.76 -17.95
C MET A 140 -1.87 0.36 -17.83
N PHE A 141 -2.63 0.13 -16.76
CA PHE A 141 -3.37 -1.10 -16.57
C PHE A 141 -4.57 -1.09 -17.54
N ALA A 142 -4.71 -2.15 -18.30
CA ALA A 142 -5.78 -2.27 -19.30
C ALA A 142 -6.66 -3.49 -19.05
#